data_fbb5e837768089b083d219454e44edc6
#
_entry.id   fbb5e837768089b083d219454e44edc6
#
_cell.length_a   1.000
_cell.length_b   1.000
_cell.length_c   1.000
_cell.angle_alpha   90.00
_cell.angle_beta   90.00
_cell.angle_gamma   90.00
#
_symmetry.space_group_name_H-M   'P 1'
#
loop_
_entity.id
_entity.type
_entity.pdbx_description
1 polymer ?
#
loop_
_entity_poly.entity_id
_entity_poly.type
_entity_poly.pdbx_seq_one_letter_code
_entity_poly.pdbx_strand_id
1 'polypeptide(L)'
;MRDAGYIRVQLNPNPKQLYEHQQEALDVLKEMEQHDSFKSVLVIPTGGGKTLTACWWLLNGALNKKKKVLWLAHRQLLLEQAANTFELNAYANVMTERWSFNYRVISGVHQSTRQIEITDDLLIVSKDSLSKHVKSLDRWLKGEKELYVIVDEAHHASAPTYEKILKHIQSKVPNMKLLGLTATPFRSDARHLSEVFPDDIAYKIDLTDLIKRGILSLPHFEECQTDLVLELTKEEQLKLELEDWIPHDLAIKMAKHKLRNALIVKQYNYRKYGQTIVFAINRIHALVLKSLFEKAGVKCGVIISRETDDVLEMKQFGEENESVIAAYQEGKIHVLINVNILTEGVDLPKTQSVFLTRPTTSATLMTQMIGRALRGTKAGGTQEAYIVSFIDEWQDKIAWINAQTLINEQKELRDVSISDEVEKVCERISFAKLEEYVHLLDASVDTSQLESIPFIKRVPLGMYVFTLIDRGIEKSHQILIYDSTKRRYEHLISQLPQFFNYHQIHDENTSQKLLQKLSDICARRCFLGEMIPAYDERDVKALLHYFSIHKQVPPFIPFEQLNRERVDLSTVAQFIIKENMTRSQQRCYIDELWNSPEEMFSIYFHKKVFFIRQLNIELRKMMEGASND
;
A
#
# COMPACT_ATOMS: atom_id res chain seq x y z
N MET A 1 3.73 20.01 -22.78
CA MET A 1 3.21 21.05 -21.86
C MET A 1 4.34 21.94 -21.36
N ARG A 2 4.11 23.25 -21.05
CA ARG A 2 5.12 24.12 -20.42
C ARG A 2 5.15 23.86 -18.92
N ASP A 3 6.31 23.95 -18.30
CA ASP A 3 6.47 23.73 -16.85
C ASP A 3 5.82 24.83 -15.99
N ALA A 4 5.55 26.00 -16.57
CA ALA A 4 4.86 27.12 -15.93
C ALA A 4 4.19 28.00 -16.99
N GLY A 5 3.14 28.68 -16.59
CA GLY A 5 2.39 29.58 -17.45
C GLY A 5 1.00 29.88 -16.93
N TYR A 6 0.10 30.18 -17.84
CA TYR A 6 -1.31 30.34 -17.53
C TYR A 6 -2.16 29.42 -18.43
N ILE A 7 -3.21 28.87 -17.82
CA ILE A 7 -4.24 28.11 -18.53
C ILE A 7 -5.41 29.06 -18.81
N ARG A 8 -5.77 29.15 -20.09
CA ARG A 8 -6.96 29.89 -20.52
C ARG A 8 -8.20 29.01 -20.48
N VAL A 9 -9.27 29.54 -19.94
CA VAL A 9 -10.57 28.87 -19.96
C VAL A 9 -11.12 28.88 -21.39
N GLN A 10 -11.47 27.71 -21.90
CA GLN A 10 -12.06 27.55 -23.21
C GLN A 10 -13.53 27.97 -23.16
N LEU A 11 -13.98 28.77 -24.14
CA LEU A 11 -15.31 29.35 -24.15
C LEU A 11 -16.44 28.34 -24.45
N ASN A 12 -16.10 27.27 -25.17
CA ASN A 12 -17.07 26.21 -25.49
C ASN A 12 -17.36 25.37 -24.22
N PRO A 13 -18.48 24.65 -24.18
CA PRO A 13 -18.71 23.65 -23.14
C PRO A 13 -17.67 22.53 -23.17
N ASN A 14 -17.29 22.02 -22.00
CA ASN A 14 -16.40 20.88 -21.91
C ASN A 14 -17.05 19.67 -22.61
N PRO A 15 -16.39 19.07 -23.60
CA PRO A 15 -16.94 17.90 -24.31
C PRO A 15 -17.02 16.65 -23.42
N LYS A 16 -16.26 16.61 -22.32
CA LYS A 16 -16.34 15.54 -21.32
C LYS A 16 -17.52 15.77 -20.40
N GLN A 17 -18.26 14.70 -20.16
CA GLN A 17 -19.27 14.63 -19.11
C GLN A 17 -18.76 13.74 -17.99
N LEU A 18 -18.99 14.17 -16.77
CA LEU A 18 -18.69 13.34 -15.61
C LEU A 18 -19.60 12.13 -15.57
N TYR A 19 -19.05 10.99 -15.18
CA TYR A 19 -19.87 9.82 -14.85
C TYR A 19 -20.66 10.07 -13.57
N GLU A 20 -21.73 9.31 -13.37
CA GLU A 20 -22.61 9.45 -12.19
C GLU A 20 -21.83 9.44 -10.87
N HIS A 21 -20.94 8.47 -10.66
CA HIS A 21 -20.13 8.38 -9.44
C HIS A 21 -19.16 9.56 -9.27
N GLN A 22 -18.69 10.17 -10.36
CA GLN A 22 -17.85 11.37 -10.29
C GLN A 22 -18.68 12.60 -9.91
N GLN A 23 -19.92 12.66 -10.38
CA GLN A 23 -20.87 13.70 -10.00
C GLN A 23 -21.27 13.56 -8.52
N GLU A 24 -21.60 12.33 -8.08
CA GLU A 24 -21.88 12.04 -6.66
C GLU A 24 -20.71 12.49 -5.76
N ALA A 25 -19.47 12.12 -6.13
CA ALA A 25 -18.26 12.54 -5.40
C ALA A 25 -18.07 14.06 -5.40
N LEU A 26 -18.34 14.72 -6.54
CA LEU A 26 -18.25 16.17 -6.67
C LEU A 26 -19.25 16.89 -5.77
N ASP A 27 -20.46 16.37 -5.65
CA ASP A 27 -21.52 16.97 -4.83
C ASP A 27 -21.18 16.85 -3.34
N VAL A 28 -20.64 15.70 -2.89
CA VAL A 28 -20.12 15.55 -1.52
C VAL A 28 -18.98 16.52 -1.25
N LEU A 29 -18.02 16.66 -2.18
CA LEU A 29 -16.89 17.59 -2.01
C LEU A 29 -17.35 19.05 -1.95
N LYS A 30 -18.43 19.43 -2.65
CA LYS A 30 -19.04 20.78 -2.56
C LYS A 30 -19.70 21.03 -1.20
N GLU A 31 -20.34 20.01 -0.61
CA GLU A 31 -20.88 20.10 0.74
C GLU A 31 -19.77 20.27 1.77
N MET A 32 -18.70 19.46 1.66
CA MET A 32 -17.52 19.58 2.54
C MET A 32 -16.80 20.92 2.38
N GLU A 33 -16.84 21.54 1.22
CA GLU A 33 -16.24 22.85 0.96
C GLU A 33 -16.86 23.97 1.83
N GLN A 34 -18.06 23.78 2.37
CA GLN A 34 -18.72 24.72 3.27
C GLN A 34 -18.05 24.78 4.66
N HIS A 35 -17.28 23.76 5.04
CA HIS A 35 -16.46 23.77 6.25
C HIS A 35 -15.20 24.61 6.05
N ASP A 36 -14.77 25.30 7.09
CA ASP A 36 -13.54 26.09 7.06
C ASP A 36 -12.30 25.25 6.77
N SER A 37 -12.25 24.03 7.30
CA SER A 37 -11.16 23.07 7.06
C SER A 37 -11.70 21.65 7.10
N PHE A 38 -11.05 20.75 6.37
CA PHE A 38 -11.26 19.30 6.45
C PHE A 38 -9.99 18.54 6.01
N LYS A 39 -9.88 17.27 6.39
CA LYS A 39 -8.80 16.36 6.01
C LYS A 39 -9.41 14.99 5.71
N SER A 40 -9.80 14.76 4.48
CA SER A 40 -10.57 13.58 4.08
C SER A 40 -9.97 12.90 2.84
N VAL A 41 -10.48 11.74 2.47
CA VAL A 41 -9.98 10.90 1.37
C VAL A 41 -11.08 10.63 0.36
N LEU A 42 -10.75 10.74 -0.92
CA LEU A 42 -11.56 10.32 -2.05
C LEU A 42 -11.07 8.96 -2.56
N VAL A 43 -11.92 7.95 -2.46
CA VAL A 43 -11.60 6.57 -2.83
C VAL A 43 -12.31 6.17 -4.11
N ILE A 44 -11.57 6.14 -5.20
CA ILE A 44 -12.06 5.71 -6.52
C ILE A 44 -11.02 4.77 -7.12
N PRO A 45 -11.38 3.54 -7.51
CA PRO A 45 -10.46 2.58 -8.14
C PRO A 45 -9.72 3.14 -9.34
N THR A 46 -8.57 2.55 -9.65
CA THR A 46 -7.81 2.89 -10.86
C THR A 46 -8.73 2.72 -12.09
N GLY A 47 -8.76 3.74 -12.94
CA GLY A 47 -9.67 3.76 -14.07
C GLY A 47 -11.00 4.49 -13.83
N GLY A 48 -11.41 4.70 -12.58
CA GLY A 48 -12.64 5.41 -12.23
C GLY A 48 -12.55 6.94 -12.32
N GLY A 49 -11.35 7.53 -12.51
CA GLY A 49 -11.18 8.96 -12.78
C GLY A 49 -10.96 9.85 -11.55
N LYS A 50 -10.27 9.35 -10.53
CA LYS A 50 -9.88 10.13 -9.32
C LYS A 50 -9.38 11.54 -9.63
N THR A 51 -8.32 11.61 -10.47
CA THR A 51 -7.65 12.87 -10.84
C THR A 51 -8.62 13.82 -11.54
N LEU A 52 -9.46 13.32 -12.43
CA LEU A 52 -10.46 14.12 -13.14
C LEU A 52 -11.49 14.71 -12.18
N THR A 53 -12.01 13.91 -11.26
CA THR A 53 -13.01 14.34 -10.25
C THR A 53 -12.44 15.45 -9.37
N ALA A 54 -11.23 15.27 -8.85
CA ALA A 54 -10.57 16.27 -8.02
C ALA A 54 -10.25 17.56 -8.83
N CYS A 55 -9.78 17.44 -10.07
CA CYS A 55 -9.56 18.60 -10.93
C CYS A 55 -10.84 19.39 -11.20
N TRP A 56 -11.96 18.73 -11.48
CA TRP A 56 -13.24 19.39 -11.68
C TRP A 56 -13.73 20.11 -10.44
N TRP A 57 -13.58 19.49 -9.27
CA TRP A 57 -13.89 20.15 -7.99
C TRP A 57 -13.07 21.42 -7.80
N LEU A 58 -11.75 21.36 -8.04
CA LEU A 58 -10.86 22.51 -7.88
C LEU A 58 -11.07 23.59 -8.94
N LEU A 59 -11.37 23.21 -10.18
CA LEU A 59 -11.67 24.17 -11.25
C LEU A 59 -12.98 24.91 -10.96
N ASN A 60 -14.04 24.19 -10.55
CA ASN A 60 -15.35 24.76 -10.25
C ASN A 60 -15.35 25.57 -8.94
N GLY A 61 -14.65 25.09 -7.91
CA GLY A 61 -14.58 25.70 -6.59
C GLY A 61 -13.38 26.64 -6.44
N ALA A 62 -12.25 26.10 -6.03
CA ALA A 62 -11.08 26.88 -5.58
C ALA A 62 -10.55 27.84 -6.64
N LEU A 63 -10.18 27.34 -7.82
CA LEU A 63 -9.56 28.16 -8.86
C LEU A 63 -10.54 29.18 -9.45
N ASN A 64 -11.81 28.82 -9.61
CA ASN A 64 -12.87 29.74 -10.03
C ASN A 64 -13.01 30.94 -9.08
N LYS A 65 -12.91 30.68 -7.77
CA LYS A 65 -12.99 31.70 -6.68
C LYS A 65 -11.62 32.36 -6.36
N LYS A 66 -10.61 32.19 -7.20
CA LYS A 66 -9.24 32.73 -7.05
C LYS A 66 -8.54 32.27 -5.76
N LYS A 67 -8.87 31.06 -5.27
CA LYS A 67 -8.18 30.43 -4.16
C LYS A 67 -6.98 29.65 -4.66
N LYS A 68 -5.96 29.54 -3.82
CA LYS A 68 -4.73 28.81 -4.13
C LYS A 68 -4.91 27.32 -3.95
N VAL A 69 -4.24 26.56 -4.83
CA VAL A 69 -4.27 25.10 -4.85
C VAL A 69 -2.84 24.57 -4.87
N LEU A 70 -2.55 23.61 -3.99
CA LEU A 70 -1.33 22.83 -3.97
C LEU A 70 -1.65 21.37 -4.26
N TRP A 71 -1.13 20.83 -5.37
CA TRP A 71 -1.21 19.43 -5.74
C TRP A 71 0.13 18.73 -5.47
N LEU A 72 0.12 17.74 -4.60
CA LEU A 72 1.31 16.98 -4.22
C LEU A 72 1.26 15.57 -4.82
N ALA A 73 2.33 15.14 -5.47
CA ALA A 73 2.51 13.77 -5.92
C ALA A 73 3.96 13.31 -5.74
N HIS A 74 4.18 12.00 -5.75
CA HIS A 74 5.50 11.42 -5.55
C HIS A 74 6.22 11.07 -6.86
N ARG A 75 5.50 10.95 -7.99
CA ARG A 75 6.07 10.63 -9.31
C ARG A 75 5.86 11.75 -10.32
N GLN A 76 6.85 11.93 -11.18
CA GLN A 76 6.82 12.94 -12.24
C GLN A 76 5.61 12.78 -13.17
N LEU A 77 5.32 11.56 -13.61
CA LEU A 77 4.17 11.27 -14.49
C LEU A 77 2.82 11.69 -13.89
N LEU A 78 2.66 11.59 -12.55
CA LEU A 78 1.45 12.07 -11.88
C LEU A 78 1.33 13.59 -11.90
N LEU A 79 2.46 14.32 -11.81
CA LEU A 79 2.48 15.78 -11.93
C LEU A 79 2.06 16.21 -13.33
N GLU A 80 2.60 15.56 -14.35
CA GLU A 80 2.28 15.85 -15.76
C GLU A 80 0.81 15.48 -16.05
N GLN A 81 0.32 14.36 -15.54
CA GLN A 81 -1.08 13.95 -15.66
C GLN A 81 -2.03 14.97 -15.02
N ALA A 82 -1.73 15.42 -13.81
CA ALA A 82 -2.53 16.45 -13.14
C ALA A 82 -2.56 17.74 -13.95
N ALA A 83 -1.39 18.24 -14.36
CA ALA A 83 -1.25 19.45 -15.14
C ALA A 83 -2.04 19.38 -16.47
N ASN A 84 -1.90 18.29 -17.22
CA ASN A 84 -2.67 18.04 -18.45
C ASN A 84 -4.18 17.94 -18.17
N THR A 85 -4.58 17.35 -17.04
CA THR A 85 -6.01 17.24 -16.68
C THR A 85 -6.60 18.61 -16.40
N PHE A 86 -5.90 19.51 -15.71
CA PHE A 86 -6.34 20.89 -15.52
C PHE A 86 -6.46 21.65 -16.85
N GLU A 87 -5.46 21.55 -17.72
CA GLU A 87 -5.47 22.23 -19.03
C GLU A 87 -6.62 21.75 -19.93
N LEU A 88 -6.85 20.42 -19.99
CA LEU A 88 -7.87 19.81 -20.83
C LEU A 88 -9.30 19.98 -20.31
N ASN A 89 -9.49 20.44 -19.06
CA ASN A 89 -10.82 20.57 -18.45
C ASN A 89 -11.18 21.99 -18.01
N ALA A 90 -10.36 22.97 -18.30
CA ALA A 90 -10.64 24.39 -18.00
C ALA A 90 -11.58 24.98 -19.06
N TYR A 91 -12.89 24.82 -18.84
CA TYR A 91 -13.95 25.31 -19.73
C TYR A 91 -14.89 26.26 -19.03
N ALA A 92 -15.57 27.14 -19.79
CA ALA A 92 -16.46 28.18 -19.28
C ALA A 92 -17.68 27.64 -18.50
N ASN A 93 -18.15 26.42 -18.80
CA ASN A 93 -19.22 25.77 -18.06
C ASN A 93 -18.74 25.12 -16.75
N VAL A 94 -17.42 25.03 -16.52
CA VAL A 94 -16.81 24.55 -15.28
C VAL A 94 -16.31 25.74 -14.45
N MET A 95 -15.68 26.73 -15.09
CA MET A 95 -15.16 27.96 -14.48
C MET A 95 -15.97 29.16 -14.99
N THR A 96 -16.94 29.59 -14.20
CA THR A 96 -17.91 30.64 -14.61
C THR A 96 -17.49 32.06 -14.25
N GLU A 97 -16.56 32.23 -13.30
CA GLU A 97 -16.17 33.53 -12.75
C GLU A 97 -14.76 33.96 -13.18
N ARG A 98 -14.00 33.09 -13.84
CA ARG A 98 -12.60 33.32 -14.16
C ARG A 98 -12.23 32.81 -15.55
N TRP A 99 -11.40 33.59 -16.28
CA TRP A 99 -11.02 33.30 -17.67
C TRP A 99 -9.62 32.70 -17.83
N SER A 100 -8.82 32.71 -16.76
CA SER A 100 -7.48 32.11 -16.75
C SER A 100 -6.96 32.00 -15.32
N PHE A 101 -6.00 31.08 -15.11
CA PHE A 101 -5.25 30.95 -13.88
C PHE A 101 -3.80 30.57 -14.16
N ASN A 102 -2.90 31.00 -13.26
CA ASN A 102 -1.48 30.69 -13.37
C ASN A 102 -1.18 29.35 -12.72
N TYR A 103 -0.29 28.57 -13.36
CA TYR A 103 0.15 27.30 -12.80
C TYR A 103 1.66 27.14 -12.91
N ARG A 104 2.23 26.28 -12.04
CA ARG A 104 3.63 25.89 -12.06
C ARG A 104 3.80 24.45 -11.65
N VAL A 105 4.61 23.69 -12.43
CA VAL A 105 5.01 22.32 -12.13
C VAL A 105 6.43 22.35 -11.56
N ILE A 106 6.64 21.70 -10.42
CA ILE A 106 7.90 21.71 -9.67
C ILE A 106 8.36 20.29 -9.40
N SER A 107 9.52 19.94 -9.95
CA SER A 107 10.19 18.67 -9.69
C SER A 107 11.67 18.76 -10.06
N GLY A 108 12.43 17.66 -9.93
CA GLY A 108 13.83 17.60 -10.34
C GLY A 108 14.09 17.86 -11.82
N VAL A 109 13.10 17.67 -12.70
CA VAL A 109 13.20 17.86 -14.15
C VAL A 109 12.38 19.06 -14.68
N HIS A 110 11.47 19.61 -13.86
CA HIS A 110 10.67 20.79 -14.17
C HIS A 110 11.25 22.05 -13.51
N GLN A 111 10.38 22.98 -13.14
CA GLN A 111 10.76 24.19 -12.42
C GLN A 111 11.31 23.89 -11.01
N SER A 112 12.18 24.75 -10.52
CA SER A 112 12.70 24.64 -9.15
C SER A 112 11.76 25.35 -8.14
N THR A 113 11.81 24.96 -6.87
CA THR A 113 11.04 25.59 -5.79
C THR A 113 11.36 27.09 -5.60
N ARG A 114 12.52 27.56 -6.08
CA ARG A 114 12.91 28.99 -6.05
C ARG A 114 12.11 29.84 -7.03
N GLN A 115 11.48 29.22 -8.02
CA GLN A 115 10.71 29.90 -9.07
C GLN A 115 9.23 30.07 -8.71
N ILE A 116 8.81 29.64 -7.49
CA ILE A 116 7.46 29.87 -7.00
C ILE A 116 7.16 31.36 -6.93
N GLU A 117 6.08 31.80 -7.57
CA GLU A 117 5.62 33.16 -7.60
C GLU A 117 4.35 33.36 -6.77
N ILE A 118 4.17 34.55 -6.21
CA ILE A 118 2.96 34.87 -5.44
C ILE A 118 1.70 34.75 -6.32
N THR A 119 1.85 34.99 -7.60
CA THR A 119 0.78 34.98 -8.62
C THR A 119 0.41 33.59 -9.11
N ASP A 120 1.15 32.55 -8.71
CA ASP A 120 0.78 31.18 -9.03
C ASP A 120 -0.52 30.81 -8.27
N ASP A 121 -1.54 30.41 -8.99
CA ASP A 121 -2.83 29.97 -8.44
C ASP A 121 -2.80 28.46 -8.12
N LEU A 122 -2.10 27.71 -8.99
CA LEU A 122 -1.97 26.26 -8.90
C LEU A 122 -0.50 25.86 -8.88
N LEU A 123 -0.05 25.25 -7.80
CA LEU A 123 1.24 24.59 -7.71
C LEU A 123 1.07 23.08 -7.79
N ILE A 124 1.72 22.43 -8.74
CA ILE A 124 1.77 20.97 -8.91
C ILE A 124 3.18 20.52 -8.60
N VAL A 125 3.41 19.86 -7.46
CA VAL A 125 4.74 19.77 -6.86
C VAL A 125 5.09 18.35 -6.46
N SER A 126 6.33 17.92 -6.79
CA SER A 126 6.90 16.71 -6.24
C SER A 126 7.18 16.87 -4.74
N LYS A 127 6.71 15.89 -3.94
CA LYS A 127 6.97 15.86 -2.50
C LYS A 127 8.45 15.96 -2.15
N ASP A 128 9.32 15.32 -2.95
CA ASP A 128 10.76 15.24 -2.68
C ASP A 128 11.44 16.59 -2.92
N SER A 129 11.03 17.33 -3.96
CA SER A 129 11.53 18.68 -4.22
C SER A 129 11.07 19.67 -3.15
N LEU A 130 9.81 19.57 -2.72
CA LEU A 130 9.23 20.50 -1.76
C LEU A 130 9.71 20.24 -0.32
N SER A 131 9.83 18.97 0.11
CA SER A 131 10.28 18.63 1.46
C SER A 131 11.68 19.11 1.79
N LYS A 132 12.56 19.20 0.76
CA LYS A 132 13.91 19.77 0.88
C LYS A 132 13.89 21.29 1.09
N HIS A 133 12.91 21.95 0.53
CA HIS A 133 12.83 23.42 0.46
C HIS A 133 11.44 23.96 0.87
N VAL A 134 10.83 23.40 1.91
CA VAL A 134 9.45 23.72 2.31
C VAL A 134 9.22 25.21 2.57
N LYS A 135 10.23 25.94 3.06
CA LYS A 135 10.17 27.39 3.28
C LYS A 135 9.99 28.22 1.99
N SER A 136 10.20 27.63 0.82
CA SER A 136 9.92 28.32 -0.44
C SER A 136 8.43 28.64 -0.62
N LEU A 137 7.54 27.95 0.10
CA LEU A 137 6.12 28.26 0.16
C LEU A 137 5.77 29.51 0.96
N ASP A 138 6.65 29.99 1.86
CA ASP A 138 6.32 31.07 2.82
C ASP A 138 5.86 32.34 2.11
N ARG A 139 6.50 32.72 1.02
CA ARG A 139 6.13 33.89 0.22
C ARG A 139 4.79 33.69 -0.49
N TRP A 140 4.54 32.50 -1.01
CA TRP A 140 3.35 32.14 -1.73
C TRP A 140 2.12 32.03 -0.79
N LEU A 141 2.34 31.53 0.43
CA LEU A 141 1.29 31.40 1.46
C LEU A 141 1.02 32.69 2.24
N LYS A 142 1.84 33.73 2.05
CA LYS A 142 1.73 34.96 2.86
C LYS A 142 0.37 35.65 2.67
N GLY A 143 -0.38 35.74 3.76
CA GLY A 143 -1.70 36.39 3.78
C GLY A 143 -2.86 35.51 3.34
N GLU A 144 -2.59 34.28 2.93
CA GLU A 144 -3.66 33.33 2.61
C GLU A 144 -4.35 32.84 3.89
N LYS A 145 -5.68 32.86 3.87
CA LYS A 145 -6.50 32.34 4.97
C LYS A 145 -7.00 30.94 4.71
N GLU A 146 -7.03 30.53 3.46
CA GLU A 146 -7.56 29.26 2.98
C GLU A 146 -6.65 28.69 1.89
N LEU A 147 -6.41 27.38 1.95
CA LEU A 147 -5.62 26.65 0.95
C LEU A 147 -6.24 25.29 0.67
N TYR A 148 -6.34 24.94 -0.60
CA TYR A 148 -6.73 23.62 -1.05
C TYR A 148 -5.47 22.79 -1.31
N VAL A 149 -5.37 21.64 -0.65
CA VAL A 149 -4.22 20.73 -0.77
C VAL A 149 -4.70 19.37 -1.21
N ILE A 150 -4.14 18.88 -2.30
CA ILE A 150 -4.37 17.53 -2.80
C ILE A 150 -3.12 16.69 -2.59
N VAL A 151 -3.30 15.49 -2.08
CA VAL A 151 -2.26 14.46 -2.03
C VAL A 151 -2.69 13.32 -2.97
N ASP A 152 -2.03 13.24 -4.12
CA ASP A 152 -2.29 12.17 -5.07
C ASP A 152 -1.58 10.88 -4.64
N GLU A 153 -2.25 9.74 -4.81
CA GLU A 153 -1.90 8.44 -4.24
C GLU A 153 -1.64 8.54 -2.72
N ALA A 154 -2.70 8.95 -2.00
CA ALA A 154 -2.67 9.32 -0.59
C ALA A 154 -2.21 8.18 0.36
N HIS A 155 -2.20 6.93 -0.09
CA HIS A 155 -1.61 5.81 0.66
C HIS A 155 -0.10 6.00 0.93
N HIS A 156 0.57 6.92 0.23
CA HIS A 156 1.93 7.35 0.53
C HIS A 156 2.04 8.55 1.48
N ALA A 157 0.91 9.13 1.90
CA ALA A 157 0.89 10.38 2.69
C ALA A 157 1.48 10.25 4.11
N SER A 158 1.55 9.03 4.64
CA SER A 158 2.19 8.72 5.92
C SER A 158 3.73 8.89 5.92
N ALA A 159 4.35 9.07 4.75
CA ALA A 159 5.78 9.28 4.68
C ALA A 159 6.19 10.60 5.35
N PRO A 160 7.31 10.64 6.11
CA PRO A 160 7.78 11.83 6.84
C PRO A 160 7.93 13.10 5.97
N THR A 161 8.14 12.91 4.67
CA THR A 161 8.25 14.01 3.70
C THR A 161 6.92 14.74 3.50
N TYR A 162 5.80 14.03 3.43
CA TYR A 162 4.46 14.63 3.36
C TYR A 162 4.09 15.31 4.67
N GLU A 163 4.32 14.63 5.78
CA GLU A 163 4.03 15.16 7.11
C GLU A 163 4.74 16.50 7.35
N LYS A 164 6.02 16.59 7.00
CA LYS A 164 6.80 17.84 7.09
C LYS A 164 6.16 18.98 6.28
N ILE A 165 5.69 18.69 5.05
CA ILE A 165 5.06 19.68 4.18
C ILE A 165 3.72 20.13 4.79
N LEU A 166 2.87 19.18 5.17
CA LEU A 166 1.54 19.45 5.70
C LEU A 166 1.58 20.22 7.03
N LYS A 167 2.47 19.84 7.96
CA LYS A 167 2.71 20.58 9.21
C LYS A 167 3.15 22.02 8.96
N HIS A 168 4.04 22.22 7.98
CA HIS A 168 4.50 23.56 7.61
C HIS A 168 3.36 24.42 7.07
N ILE A 169 2.53 23.89 6.17
CA ILE A 169 1.38 24.59 5.62
C ILE A 169 0.39 24.93 6.72
N GLN A 170 0.06 23.98 7.59
CA GLN A 170 -0.89 24.17 8.69
C GLN A 170 -0.43 25.24 9.68
N SER A 171 0.88 25.44 9.84
CA SER A 171 1.45 26.52 10.66
C SER A 171 1.29 27.92 10.03
N LYS A 172 0.97 28.02 8.74
CA LYS A 172 0.90 29.27 7.97
C LYS A 172 -0.51 29.65 7.54
N VAL A 173 -1.33 28.66 7.25
CA VAL A 173 -2.71 28.86 6.76
C VAL A 173 -3.69 28.23 7.75
N PRO A 174 -4.63 29.02 8.31
CA PRO A 174 -5.56 28.51 9.32
C PRO A 174 -6.56 27.51 8.74
N ASN A 175 -7.05 27.75 7.53
CA ASN A 175 -8.09 26.94 6.89
C ASN A 175 -7.47 26.12 5.77
N MET A 176 -7.11 24.87 6.07
CA MET A 176 -6.57 23.92 5.10
C MET A 176 -7.64 22.88 4.74
N LYS A 177 -7.99 22.82 3.46
CA LYS A 177 -8.86 21.78 2.88
C LYS A 177 -7.99 20.73 2.23
N LEU A 178 -7.73 19.62 2.95
CA LEU A 178 -6.84 18.55 2.53
C LEU A 178 -7.65 17.36 2.02
N LEU A 179 -7.44 17.01 0.74
CA LEU A 179 -8.05 15.86 0.10
C LEU A 179 -6.99 14.88 -0.37
N GLY A 180 -7.03 13.66 0.15
CA GLY A 180 -6.24 12.54 -0.34
C GLY A 180 -6.96 11.81 -1.47
N LEU A 181 -6.26 11.44 -2.54
CA LEU A 181 -6.79 10.62 -3.61
C LEU A 181 -6.15 9.24 -3.54
N THR A 182 -6.93 8.17 -3.50
CA THR A 182 -6.41 6.79 -3.53
C THR A 182 -7.34 5.83 -4.23
N ALA A 183 -6.78 4.77 -4.79
CA ALA A 183 -7.57 3.66 -5.34
C ALA A 183 -7.94 2.63 -4.28
N THR A 184 -7.14 2.55 -3.20
CA THR A 184 -7.26 1.55 -2.13
C THR A 184 -7.09 2.25 -0.78
N PRO A 185 -8.15 2.46 0.00
CA PRO A 185 -8.05 3.17 1.28
C PRO A 185 -7.41 2.32 2.38
N PHE A 186 -7.40 0.99 2.20
CA PHE A 186 -7.14 0.07 3.30
C PHE A 186 -6.19 -1.06 2.88
N ARG A 187 -4.99 -1.07 3.48
CA ARG A 187 -4.17 -2.24 3.87
C ARG A 187 -2.91 -1.69 4.53
N SER A 188 -2.25 -2.40 5.40
CA SER A 188 -1.02 -2.09 6.16
C SER A 188 -0.79 -0.64 6.66
N ASP A 189 -1.23 0.39 5.90
CA ASP A 189 -1.01 1.81 6.18
C ASP A 189 -2.29 2.57 6.65
N ALA A 190 -3.41 1.88 6.86
CA ALA A 190 -4.69 2.53 7.20
C ALA A 190 -4.61 3.35 8.48
N ARG A 191 -3.83 2.90 9.48
CA ARG A 191 -3.62 3.63 10.73
C ARG A 191 -2.87 4.94 10.49
N HIS A 192 -1.83 4.92 9.66
CA HIS A 192 -1.07 6.11 9.31
C HIS A 192 -1.86 7.06 8.39
N LEU A 193 -2.71 6.50 7.54
CA LEU A 193 -3.59 7.30 6.70
C LEU A 193 -4.61 8.08 7.53
N SER A 194 -5.21 7.47 8.56
CA SER A 194 -6.14 8.13 9.48
C SER A 194 -5.50 9.21 10.35
N GLU A 195 -4.18 9.15 10.60
CA GLU A 195 -3.45 10.21 11.28
C GLU A 195 -3.33 11.47 10.41
N VAL A 196 -3.17 11.30 9.10
CA VAL A 196 -3.07 12.41 8.14
C VAL A 196 -4.47 12.91 7.73
N PHE A 197 -5.43 11.99 7.59
CA PHE A 197 -6.81 12.23 7.18
C PHE A 197 -7.76 11.72 8.27
N PRO A 198 -7.92 12.47 9.38
CA PRO A 198 -8.73 12.04 10.52
C PRO A 198 -10.24 12.11 10.26
N ASP A 199 -10.67 12.84 9.24
CA ASP A 199 -12.08 12.95 8.89
C ASP A 199 -12.53 11.72 8.12
N ASP A 200 -13.82 11.46 8.10
CA ASP A 200 -14.42 10.36 7.35
C ASP A 200 -14.04 10.40 5.86
N ILE A 201 -14.11 9.25 5.21
CA ILE A 201 -13.95 9.16 3.76
C ILE A 201 -15.02 10.00 3.09
N ALA A 202 -14.60 11.01 2.32
CA ALA A 202 -15.52 11.91 1.63
C ALA A 202 -16.45 11.13 0.67
N TYR A 203 -15.86 10.28 -0.15
CA TYR A 203 -16.61 9.44 -1.08
C TYR A 203 -15.82 8.15 -1.38
N LYS A 204 -16.54 7.04 -1.47
CA LYS A 204 -15.98 5.74 -1.84
C LYS A 204 -16.87 5.04 -2.85
N ILE A 205 -16.28 4.48 -3.89
CA ILE A 205 -16.93 3.57 -4.82
C ILE A 205 -16.07 2.32 -5.01
N ASP A 206 -16.71 1.16 -5.09
CA ASP A 206 -16.01 -0.11 -5.28
C ASP A 206 -15.80 -0.45 -6.75
N LEU A 207 -14.78 -1.27 -7.01
CA LEU A 207 -14.43 -1.74 -8.36
C LEU A 207 -15.64 -2.44 -9.03
N THR A 208 -16.37 -3.26 -8.27
CA THR A 208 -17.53 -4.00 -8.75
C THR A 208 -18.67 -3.11 -9.21
N ASP A 209 -18.86 -1.94 -8.58
CA ASP A 209 -19.89 -0.99 -8.97
C ASP A 209 -19.52 -0.27 -10.26
N LEU A 210 -18.23 0.06 -10.43
CA LEU A 210 -17.74 0.62 -11.69
C LEU A 210 -17.87 -0.36 -12.86
N ILE A 211 -17.64 -1.66 -12.61
CA ILE A 211 -17.88 -2.72 -13.61
C ILE A 211 -19.37 -2.81 -13.96
N LYS A 212 -20.25 -2.86 -12.95
CA LYS A 212 -21.71 -2.90 -13.18
C LYS A 212 -22.21 -1.68 -13.95
N ARG A 213 -21.64 -0.50 -13.72
CA ARG A 213 -21.97 0.74 -14.43
C ARG A 213 -21.34 0.80 -15.83
N GLY A 214 -20.56 -0.21 -16.25
CA GLY A 214 -19.87 -0.29 -17.56
C GLY A 214 -18.75 0.73 -17.74
N ILE A 215 -18.25 1.30 -16.67
CA ILE A 215 -17.11 2.25 -16.64
C ILE A 215 -15.81 1.47 -16.68
N LEU A 216 -15.77 0.31 -16.00
CA LEU A 216 -14.68 -0.63 -16.07
C LEU A 216 -15.11 -1.89 -16.82
N SER A 217 -14.13 -2.57 -17.45
CA SER A 217 -14.33 -3.82 -18.19
C SER A 217 -14.63 -4.98 -17.25
N LEU A 218 -15.33 -5.99 -17.73
CA LEU A 218 -15.50 -7.26 -17.04
C LEU A 218 -14.17 -8.04 -17.05
N PRO A 219 -13.58 -8.35 -15.89
CA PRO A 219 -12.31 -9.05 -15.82
C PRO A 219 -12.46 -10.57 -16.02
N HIS A 220 -11.60 -11.14 -16.86
CA HIS A 220 -11.38 -12.58 -17.00
C HIS A 220 -10.01 -12.94 -16.42
N PHE A 221 -9.98 -13.80 -15.41
CA PHE A 221 -8.74 -14.24 -14.76
C PHE A 221 -8.28 -15.55 -15.36
N GLU A 222 -7.01 -15.59 -15.74
CA GLU A 222 -6.34 -16.79 -16.25
C GLU A 222 -5.04 -17.01 -15.47
N GLU A 223 -4.77 -18.25 -15.09
CA GLU A 223 -3.54 -18.66 -14.44
C GLU A 223 -2.74 -19.61 -15.34
N CYS A 224 -1.50 -19.27 -15.57
CA CYS A 224 -0.56 -20.07 -16.32
C CYS A 224 0.51 -20.61 -15.38
N GLN A 225 0.47 -21.91 -15.09
CA GLN A 225 1.50 -22.56 -14.28
C GLN A 225 2.82 -22.61 -15.06
N THR A 226 3.93 -22.30 -14.40
CA THR A 226 5.27 -22.37 -14.97
C THR A 226 6.07 -23.47 -14.28
N ASP A 227 7.08 -24.01 -14.99
CA ASP A 227 7.97 -25.06 -14.45
C ASP A 227 9.15 -24.47 -13.66
N LEU A 228 9.02 -23.23 -13.16
CA LEU A 228 10.09 -22.59 -12.42
C LEU A 228 10.05 -23.00 -10.95
N VAL A 229 11.00 -23.86 -10.58
CA VAL A 229 11.27 -24.22 -9.18
C VAL A 229 12.43 -23.38 -8.68
N LEU A 230 12.25 -22.68 -7.58
CA LEU A 230 13.31 -21.92 -6.91
C LEU A 230 13.37 -22.34 -5.44
N GLU A 231 14.56 -22.64 -4.99
CA GLU A 231 14.84 -22.82 -3.57
C GLU A 231 15.15 -21.45 -2.97
N LEU A 232 14.29 -21.01 -2.06
CA LEU A 232 14.48 -19.77 -1.31
C LEU A 232 15.16 -20.07 0.01
N THR A 233 16.17 -19.29 0.35
CA THR A 233 16.68 -19.25 1.72
C THR A 233 15.64 -18.58 2.64
N LYS A 234 15.68 -18.86 3.93
CA LYS A 234 14.79 -18.24 4.92
C LYS A 234 14.89 -16.71 4.90
N GLU A 235 16.08 -16.17 4.65
CA GLU A 235 16.34 -14.73 4.57
C GLU A 235 15.73 -14.10 3.31
N GLU A 236 15.83 -14.77 2.16
CA GLU A 236 15.20 -14.32 0.91
C GLU A 236 13.68 -14.35 1.01
N GLN A 237 13.11 -15.38 1.64
CA GLN A 237 11.69 -15.50 1.89
C GLN A 237 11.19 -14.35 2.76
N LEU A 238 11.89 -14.03 3.85
CA LEU A 238 11.54 -12.94 4.74
C LEU A 238 11.57 -11.57 4.04
N LYS A 239 12.60 -11.30 3.24
CA LYS A 239 12.70 -10.05 2.47
C LYS A 239 11.57 -9.91 1.46
N LEU A 240 11.20 -10.99 0.77
CA LEU A 240 10.08 -10.99 -0.17
C LEU A 240 8.75 -10.66 0.49
N GLU A 241 8.52 -11.17 1.70
CA GLU A 241 7.27 -10.98 2.44
C GLU A 241 7.14 -9.58 3.05
N LEU A 242 8.26 -9.02 3.54
CA LEU A 242 8.25 -7.72 4.23
C LEU A 242 8.34 -6.51 3.29
N GLU A 243 9.09 -6.61 2.21
CA GLU A 243 9.48 -5.45 1.40
C GLU A 243 8.81 -5.41 0.02
N ASP A 244 7.99 -6.41 -0.36
CA ASP A 244 7.52 -6.62 -1.75
C ASP A 244 8.67 -6.53 -2.79
N TRP A 245 9.87 -6.89 -2.33
CA TRP A 245 11.11 -6.80 -3.08
C TRP A 245 11.63 -8.19 -3.42
N ILE A 246 11.73 -8.50 -4.70
CA ILE A 246 12.36 -9.74 -5.15
C ILE A 246 13.88 -9.58 -5.04
N PRO A 247 14.59 -10.39 -4.23
CA PRO A 247 16.04 -10.32 -4.12
C PRO A 247 16.72 -10.33 -5.48
N HIS A 248 17.78 -9.54 -5.65
CA HIS A 248 18.41 -9.30 -6.95
C HIS A 248 18.80 -10.59 -7.69
N ASP A 249 19.41 -11.54 -6.98
CA ASP A 249 19.84 -12.80 -7.56
C ASP A 249 18.67 -13.68 -8.00
N LEU A 250 17.59 -13.68 -7.22
CA LEU A 250 16.35 -14.36 -7.54
C LEU A 250 15.69 -13.74 -8.77
N ALA A 251 15.60 -12.41 -8.79
CA ALA A 251 15.08 -11.67 -9.92
C ALA A 251 15.86 -11.94 -11.23
N ILE A 252 17.18 -12.10 -11.13
CA ILE A 252 18.02 -12.47 -12.28
C ILE A 252 17.76 -13.92 -12.72
N LYS A 253 17.66 -14.87 -11.79
CA LYS A 253 17.33 -16.27 -12.10
C LYS A 253 15.99 -16.36 -12.83
N MET A 254 14.96 -15.73 -12.31
CA MET A 254 13.63 -15.67 -12.93
C MET A 254 13.68 -15.01 -14.31
N ALA A 255 14.36 -13.86 -14.44
CA ALA A 255 14.48 -13.10 -15.67
C ALA A 255 15.18 -13.89 -16.80
N LYS A 256 16.08 -14.78 -16.46
CA LYS A 256 16.84 -15.60 -17.42
C LYS A 256 16.23 -16.98 -17.66
N HIS A 257 15.15 -17.36 -16.98
CA HIS A 257 14.56 -18.68 -17.10
C HIS A 257 13.89 -18.90 -18.45
N LYS A 258 14.52 -19.71 -19.31
CA LYS A 258 14.15 -19.84 -20.73
C LYS A 258 12.73 -20.38 -20.95
N LEU A 259 12.35 -21.44 -20.22
CA LEU A 259 11.04 -22.09 -20.38
C LEU A 259 9.92 -21.18 -19.93
N ARG A 260 10.07 -20.53 -18.77
CA ARG A 260 9.13 -19.54 -18.26
C ARG A 260 8.89 -18.40 -19.24
N ASN A 261 9.96 -17.80 -19.75
CA ASN A 261 9.88 -16.70 -20.71
C ASN A 261 9.29 -17.12 -22.05
N ALA A 262 9.59 -18.35 -22.51
CA ALA A 262 8.96 -18.92 -23.70
C ALA A 262 7.45 -19.14 -23.50
N LEU A 263 7.03 -19.61 -22.32
CA LEU A 263 5.62 -19.78 -21.99
C LEU A 263 4.88 -18.42 -22.00
N ILE A 264 5.47 -17.37 -21.41
CA ILE A 264 4.87 -16.01 -21.41
C ILE A 264 4.61 -15.54 -22.84
N VAL A 265 5.57 -15.71 -23.73
CA VAL A 265 5.44 -15.29 -25.13
C VAL A 265 4.47 -16.19 -25.90
N LYS A 266 4.49 -17.51 -25.69
CA LYS A 266 3.58 -18.48 -26.30
C LYS A 266 2.12 -18.25 -25.90
N GLN A 267 1.88 -17.82 -24.65
CA GLN A 267 0.54 -17.53 -24.15
C GLN A 267 -0.11 -16.37 -24.91
N TYR A 268 0.69 -15.42 -25.38
CA TYR A 268 0.16 -14.24 -26.05
C TYR A 268 -0.46 -14.58 -27.40
N ASN A 269 -1.73 -14.18 -27.58
CA ASN A 269 -2.47 -14.24 -28.83
C ASN A 269 -3.25 -12.92 -29.02
N TYR A 270 -2.87 -12.14 -30.02
CA TYR A 270 -3.47 -10.85 -30.27
C TYR A 270 -4.99 -10.91 -30.48
N ARG A 271 -5.52 -11.94 -31.12
CA ARG A 271 -6.97 -12.10 -31.35
C ARG A 271 -7.76 -12.25 -30.04
N LYS A 272 -7.12 -12.81 -28.99
CA LYS A 272 -7.71 -13.00 -27.67
C LYS A 272 -7.44 -11.82 -26.75
N TYR A 273 -6.17 -11.43 -26.65
CA TYR A 273 -5.71 -10.50 -25.63
C TYR A 273 -5.59 -9.04 -26.08
N GLY A 274 -5.64 -8.77 -27.39
CA GLY A 274 -5.54 -7.43 -27.95
C GLY A 274 -4.24 -6.72 -27.55
N GLN A 275 -4.32 -5.42 -27.29
CA GLN A 275 -3.21 -4.66 -26.73
C GLN A 275 -2.96 -5.05 -25.28
N THR A 276 -1.73 -5.46 -24.98
CA THR A 276 -1.34 -6.08 -23.71
C THR A 276 -0.22 -5.32 -23.04
N ILE A 277 -0.33 -5.09 -21.73
CA ILE A 277 0.78 -4.65 -20.88
C ILE A 277 1.37 -5.86 -20.16
N VAL A 278 2.69 -6.05 -20.25
CA VAL A 278 3.43 -7.09 -19.54
C VAL A 278 4.22 -6.44 -18.40
N PHE A 279 3.92 -6.82 -17.17
CA PHE A 279 4.64 -6.35 -15.99
C PHE A 279 5.84 -7.24 -15.71
N ALA A 280 7.01 -6.81 -16.16
CA ALA A 280 8.26 -7.55 -16.01
C ALA A 280 8.86 -7.40 -14.61
N ILE A 281 9.64 -8.39 -14.18
CA ILE A 281 10.28 -8.44 -12.86
C ILE A 281 11.32 -7.32 -12.71
N ASN A 282 12.19 -7.21 -13.71
CA ASN A 282 13.26 -6.23 -13.74
C ASN A 282 13.62 -5.88 -15.20
N ARG A 283 14.59 -4.99 -15.37
CA ARG A 283 15.05 -4.53 -16.68
C ARG A 283 15.59 -5.66 -17.56
N ILE A 284 16.34 -6.61 -17.00
CA ILE A 284 16.87 -7.76 -17.74
C ILE A 284 15.71 -8.58 -18.30
N HIS A 285 14.69 -8.86 -17.45
CA HIS A 285 13.51 -9.60 -17.87
C HIS A 285 12.76 -8.89 -19.01
N ALA A 286 12.58 -7.57 -18.90
CA ALA A 286 11.91 -6.78 -19.93
C ALA A 286 12.64 -6.87 -21.30
N LEU A 287 13.96 -6.78 -21.31
CA LEU A 287 14.76 -6.89 -22.53
C LEU A 287 14.74 -8.31 -23.12
N VAL A 288 14.80 -9.34 -22.26
CA VAL A 288 14.67 -10.75 -22.69
C VAL A 288 13.30 -10.98 -23.32
N LEU A 289 12.23 -10.57 -22.66
CA LEU A 289 10.87 -10.71 -23.19
C LEU A 289 10.70 -9.94 -24.51
N LYS A 290 11.23 -8.71 -24.62
CA LYS A 290 11.22 -7.95 -25.87
C LYS A 290 11.82 -8.75 -27.01
N SER A 291 13.03 -9.26 -26.82
CA SER A 291 13.72 -10.06 -27.85
C SER A 291 12.92 -11.32 -28.25
N LEU A 292 12.26 -11.97 -27.29
CA LEU A 292 11.45 -13.16 -27.56
C LEU A 292 10.15 -12.82 -28.29
N PHE A 293 9.45 -11.73 -27.93
CA PHE A 293 8.26 -11.26 -28.64
C PHE A 293 8.58 -10.84 -30.08
N GLU A 294 9.69 -10.11 -30.29
CA GLU A 294 10.16 -9.73 -31.62
C GLU A 294 10.46 -10.96 -32.49
N LYS A 295 11.14 -11.98 -31.93
CA LYS A 295 11.39 -13.26 -32.61
C LYS A 295 10.11 -14.01 -32.96
N ALA A 296 9.06 -13.86 -32.14
CA ALA A 296 7.74 -14.41 -32.40
C ALA A 296 6.90 -13.55 -33.39
N GLY A 297 7.48 -12.49 -33.95
CA GLY A 297 6.80 -11.60 -34.90
C GLY A 297 5.80 -10.63 -34.25
N VAL A 298 5.86 -10.46 -32.93
CA VAL A 298 4.95 -9.57 -32.18
C VAL A 298 5.58 -8.18 -32.08
N LYS A 299 4.82 -7.15 -32.50
CA LYS A 299 5.22 -5.75 -32.35
C LYS A 299 5.18 -5.35 -30.88
N CYS A 300 6.33 -5.12 -30.27
CA CYS A 300 6.43 -4.80 -28.85
C CYS A 300 7.35 -3.61 -28.59
N GLY A 301 7.14 -2.97 -27.44
CA GLY A 301 7.97 -1.90 -26.93
C GLY A 301 8.27 -2.11 -25.45
N VAL A 302 9.34 -1.47 -24.95
CA VAL A 302 9.75 -1.56 -23.54
C VAL A 302 9.79 -0.17 -22.94
N ILE A 303 9.22 -0.04 -21.75
CA ILE A 303 9.32 1.15 -20.91
C ILE A 303 10.03 0.78 -19.62
N ILE A 304 11.15 1.42 -19.38
CA ILE A 304 12.00 1.20 -18.20
C ILE A 304 12.45 2.54 -17.62
N SER A 305 12.51 2.64 -16.28
CA SER A 305 13.20 3.74 -15.62
C SER A 305 14.70 3.46 -15.60
N ARG A 306 15.51 4.49 -15.74
CA ARG A 306 16.92 4.43 -15.34
C ARG A 306 17.06 5.15 -14.01
N GLU A 307 17.71 4.48 -13.07
CA GLU A 307 18.35 5.14 -11.95
C GLU A 307 19.62 5.79 -12.49
N THR A 308 19.55 7.06 -12.84
CA THR A 308 20.70 7.89 -13.21
C THR A 308 20.51 9.26 -12.60
N ASP A 309 21.58 9.81 -12.05
CA ASP A 309 21.62 11.18 -11.54
C ASP A 309 21.88 12.20 -12.66
N ASP A 310 22.10 11.75 -13.91
CA ASP A 310 22.34 12.61 -15.06
C ASP A 310 21.02 13.10 -15.68
N VAL A 311 20.78 14.41 -15.56
CA VAL A 311 19.57 15.09 -16.07
C VAL A 311 19.42 14.98 -17.59
N LEU A 312 20.51 14.92 -18.35
CA LEU A 312 20.49 14.79 -19.81
C LEU A 312 20.07 13.37 -20.22
N GLU A 313 20.61 12.36 -19.55
CA GLU A 313 20.20 10.97 -19.76
C GLU A 313 18.73 10.77 -19.37
N MET A 314 18.25 11.37 -18.26
CA MET A 314 16.85 11.33 -17.86
C MET A 314 15.92 11.89 -18.93
N LYS A 315 16.26 13.03 -19.55
CA LYS A 315 15.46 13.63 -20.63
C LYS A 315 15.39 12.74 -21.86
N GLN A 316 16.51 12.18 -22.30
CA GLN A 316 16.55 11.31 -23.49
C GLN A 316 15.70 10.05 -23.31
N PHE A 317 15.69 9.46 -22.11
CA PHE A 317 14.85 8.30 -21.80
C PHE A 317 13.37 8.67 -21.65
N GLY A 318 13.07 9.85 -21.15
CA GLY A 318 11.73 10.39 -21.16
C GLY A 318 11.16 10.41 -22.58
N GLU A 319 11.90 10.96 -23.53
CA GLU A 319 11.53 11.06 -24.95
C GLU A 319 11.39 9.67 -25.62
N GLU A 320 12.28 8.71 -25.32
CA GLU A 320 12.17 7.33 -25.81
C GLU A 320 10.90 6.64 -25.26
N ASN A 321 10.64 6.74 -23.96
CA ASN A 321 9.45 6.18 -23.34
C ASN A 321 8.17 6.81 -23.90
N GLU A 322 8.13 8.14 -24.07
CA GLU A 322 6.99 8.85 -24.66
C GLU A 322 6.71 8.38 -26.10
N SER A 323 7.74 8.16 -26.90
CA SER A 323 7.60 7.67 -28.27
C SER A 323 7.02 6.24 -28.31
N VAL A 324 7.43 5.38 -27.38
CA VAL A 324 6.92 4.01 -27.25
C VAL A 324 5.46 4.03 -26.77
N ILE A 325 5.12 4.88 -25.81
CA ILE A 325 3.75 5.08 -25.34
C ILE A 325 2.85 5.55 -26.48
N ALA A 326 3.28 6.57 -27.23
CA ALA A 326 2.53 7.07 -28.37
C ALA A 326 2.31 5.99 -29.43
N ALA A 327 3.33 5.21 -29.77
CA ALA A 327 3.22 4.09 -30.71
C ALA A 327 2.24 3.00 -30.22
N TYR A 328 2.17 2.75 -28.92
CA TYR A 328 1.21 1.82 -28.33
C TYR A 328 -0.22 2.39 -28.39
N GLN A 329 -0.43 3.67 -28.05
CA GLN A 329 -1.72 4.34 -28.13
C GLN A 329 -2.27 4.36 -29.59
N GLU A 330 -1.40 4.52 -30.57
CA GLU A 330 -1.73 4.47 -31.99
C GLU A 330 -1.99 3.04 -32.50
N GLY A 331 -1.70 2.00 -31.72
CA GLY A 331 -1.84 0.59 -32.12
C GLY A 331 -0.71 0.05 -33.00
N LYS A 332 0.38 0.81 -33.16
CA LYS A 332 1.61 0.37 -33.85
C LYS A 332 2.36 -0.72 -33.08
N ILE A 333 2.23 -0.71 -31.76
CA ILE A 333 2.76 -1.68 -30.81
C ILE A 333 1.59 -2.42 -30.16
N HIS A 334 1.67 -3.75 -30.10
CA HIS A 334 0.63 -4.60 -29.52
C HIS A 334 0.95 -5.00 -28.07
N VAL A 335 2.22 -5.17 -27.75
CA VAL A 335 2.69 -5.56 -26.43
C VAL A 335 3.61 -4.48 -25.85
N LEU A 336 3.25 -3.96 -24.70
CA LEU A 336 4.01 -2.97 -23.97
C LEU A 336 4.61 -3.60 -22.71
N ILE A 337 5.93 -3.77 -22.67
CA ILE A 337 6.62 -4.40 -21.55
C ILE A 337 7.10 -3.30 -20.60
N ASN A 338 6.75 -3.41 -19.34
CA ASN A 338 6.96 -2.37 -18.34
C ASN A 338 7.69 -2.89 -17.10
N VAL A 339 8.55 -2.06 -16.54
CA VAL A 339 9.19 -2.27 -15.23
C VAL A 339 8.90 -1.07 -14.33
N ASN A 340 7.94 -1.20 -13.43
CA ASN A 340 7.58 -0.24 -12.37
C ASN A 340 7.12 1.18 -12.80
N ILE A 341 7.03 1.51 -14.10
CA ILE A 341 6.66 2.86 -14.56
C ILE A 341 5.15 2.99 -14.77
N LEU A 342 4.54 2.04 -15.46
CA LEU A 342 3.13 2.10 -15.87
C LEU A 342 2.13 1.71 -14.77
N THR A 343 2.58 1.58 -13.54
CA THR A 343 1.65 1.37 -12.42
C THR A 343 0.80 2.61 -12.16
N GLU A 344 1.31 3.80 -12.51
CA GLU A 344 0.67 5.09 -12.27
C GLU A 344 0.94 6.08 -13.43
N GLY A 345 0.06 7.07 -13.61
CA GLY A 345 0.36 8.28 -14.40
C GLY A 345 0.17 8.22 -15.93
N VAL A 346 -0.09 7.07 -16.54
CA VAL A 346 -0.30 6.96 -18.00
C VAL A 346 -1.70 6.45 -18.32
N ASP A 347 -2.39 7.10 -19.26
CA ASP A 347 -3.70 6.67 -19.72
C ASP A 347 -3.58 5.86 -21.03
N LEU A 348 -3.93 4.56 -20.94
CA LEU A 348 -3.86 3.59 -22.03
C LEU A 348 -5.21 2.88 -22.20
N PRO A 349 -6.25 3.59 -22.65
CA PRO A 349 -7.64 3.07 -22.64
C PRO A 349 -7.85 1.83 -23.52
N LYS A 350 -7.09 1.67 -24.59
CA LYS A 350 -7.18 0.52 -25.50
C LYS A 350 -6.51 -0.75 -24.98
N THR A 351 -5.86 -0.73 -23.81
CA THR A 351 -5.28 -1.92 -23.20
C THR A 351 -6.40 -2.90 -22.84
N GLN A 352 -6.34 -4.09 -23.42
CA GLN A 352 -7.35 -5.13 -23.22
C GLN A 352 -6.87 -6.20 -22.24
N SER A 353 -5.57 -6.38 -22.08
CA SER A 353 -5.06 -7.37 -21.15
C SER A 353 -3.80 -6.94 -20.41
N VAL A 354 -3.58 -7.58 -19.26
CA VAL A 354 -2.34 -7.48 -18.50
C VAL A 354 -1.77 -8.86 -18.23
N PHE A 355 -0.46 -9.00 -18.45
CA PHE A 355 0.31 -10.19 -18.13
C PHE A 355 1.12 -9.91 -16.87
N LEU A 356 0.74 -10.55 -15.78
CA LEU A 356 1.36 -10.40 -14.48
C LEU A 356 2.50 -11.43 -14.36
N THR A 357 3.67 -11.07 -14.90
CA THR A 357 4.85 -11.92 -14.88
C THR A 357 5.77 -11.62 -13.68
N ARG A 358 5.45 -10.57 -12.93
CA ARG A 358 6.06 -10.23 -11.65
C ARG A 358 5.11 -10.58 -10.52
N PRO A 359 5.48 -11.51 -9.64
CA PRO A 359 4.74 -11.72 -8.41
C PRO A 359 4.84 -10.50 -7.48
N THR A 360 3.81 -10.24 -6.68
CA THR A 360 3.76 -9.14 -5.71
C THR A 360 2.99 -9.53 -4.46
N THR A 361 3.45 -9.09 -3.30
CA THR A 361 2.77 -9.15 -2.01
C THR A 361 1.96 -7.88 -1.72
N SER A 362 2.10 -6.85 -2.58
CA SER A 362 1.40 -5.58 -2.44
C SER A 362 0.05 -5.57 -3.16
N ALA A 363 -1.04 -5.50 -2.40
CA ALA A 363 -2.39 -5.36 -2.94
C ALA A 363 -2.58 -4.06 -3.72
N THR A 364 -1.95 -2.99 -3.27
CA THR A 364 -1.99 -1.69 -3.94
C THR A 364 -1.35 -1.79 -5.32
N LEU A 365 -0.14 -2.37 -5.41
CA LEU A 365 0.54 -2.57 -6.69
C LEU A 365 -0.26 -3.50 -7.61
N MET A 366 -0.82 -4.59 -7.09
CA MET A 366 -1.68 -5.49 -7.86
C MET A 366 -2.90 -4.75 -8.42
N THR A 367 -3.60 -3.97 -7.60
CA THR A 367 -4.78 -3.18 -8.04
C THR A 367 -4.40 -2.18 -9.12
N GLN A 368 -3.25 -1.54 -9.01
CA GLN A 368 -2.75 -0.61 -10.02
C GLN A 368 -2.43 -1.31 -11.34
N MET A 369 -1.78 -2.48 -11.29
CA MET A 369 -1.46 -3.28 -12.48
C MET A 369 -2.73 -3.75 -13.20
N ILE A 370 -3.67 -4.33 -12.48
CA ILE A 370 -4.95 -4.80 -13.02
C ILE A 370 -5.75 -3.64 -13.61
N GLY A 371 -5.81 -2.52 -12.90
CA GLY A 371 -6.56 -1.33 -13.30
C GLY A 371 -6.13 -0.75 -14.65
N ARG A 372 -4.97 -1.13 -15.19
CA ARG A 372 -4.52 -0.72 -16.52
C ARG A 372 -5.32 -1.36 -17.65
N ALA A 373 -5.77 -2.60 -17.47
CA ALA A 373 -6.61 -3.29 -18.47
C ALA A 373 -8.12 -3.02 -18.28
N LEU A 374 -8.54 -2.55 -17.11
CA LEU A 374 -9.96 -2.46 -16.77
C LEU A 374 -10.67 -1.21 -17.32
N ARG A 375 -10.17 -0.58 -18.37
CA ARG A 375 -10.90 0.54 -19.00
C ARG A 375 -12.11 0.01 -19.78
N GLY A 376 -13.33 0.35 -19.32
CA GLY A 376 -14.57 -0.05 -19.98
C GLY A 376 -14.89 0.75 -21.24
N THR A 377 -15.90 0.34 -21.96
CA THR A 377 -16.31 0.94 -23.24
C THR A 377 -16.67 2.41 -23.10
N LYS A 378 -17.28 2.83 -21.99
CA LYS A 378 -17.61 4.24 -21.71
C LYS A 378 -16.35 5.10 -21.58
N ALA A 379 -15.24 4.52 -21.16
CA ALA A 379 -13.95 5.20 -21.02
C ALA A 379 -13.02 5.02 -22.25
N GLY A 380 -13.56 4.54 -23.38
CA GLY A 380 -12.81 4.31 -24.62
C GLY A 380 -12.00 3.02 -24.64
N GLY A 381 -12.24 2.13 -23.70
CA GLY A 381 -11.61 0.80 -23.59
C GLY A 381 -12.48 -0.33 -24.15
N THR A 382 -12.41 -1.50 -23.54
CA THR A 382 -13.03 -2.75 -23.99
C THR A 382 -14.14 -3.21 -23.05
N GLN A 383 -15.05 -4.06 -23.53
CA GLN A 383 -16.09 -4.64 -22.69
C GLN A 383 -15.52 -5.67 -21.73
N GLU A 384 -14.53 -6.42 -22.19
CA GLU A 384 -13.85 -7.49 -21.44
C GLU A 384 -12.36 -7.17 -21.31
N ALA A 385 -11.77 -7.58 -20.20
CA ALA A 385 -10.36 -7.46 -19.94
C ALA A 385 -9.77 -8.79 -19.43
N TYR A 386 -8.58 -9.14 -19.89
CA TYR A 386 -7.92 -10.38 -19.48
C TYR A 386 -6.77 -10.08 -18.53
N ILE A 387 -6.78 -10.76 -17.39
CA ILE A 387 -5.76 -10.67 -16.36
C ILE A 387 -5.09 -12.03 -16.27
N VAL A 388 -3.89 -12.14 -16.84
CA VAL A 388 -3.16 -13.41 -16.96
C VAL A 388 -2.02 -13.41 -15.96
N SER A 389 -2.10 -14.29 -14.97
CA SER A 389 -1.09 -14.48 -13.93
C SER A 389 -0.19 -15.66 -14.27
N PHE A 390 1.13 -15.49 -14.17
CA PHE A 390 2.10 -16.57 -14.34
C PHE A 390 2.54 -17.04 -12.97
N ILE A 391 2.13 -18.27 -12.60
CA ILE A 391 2.32 -18.87 -11.29
C ILE A 391 3.50 -19.82 -11.35
N ASP A 392 4.53 -19.55 -10.55
CA ASP A 392 5.73 -20.38 -10.42
C ASP A 392 5.56 -21.34 -9.22
N GLU A 393 6.10 -22.56 -9.26
CA GLU A 393 5.91 -23.57 -8.21
C GLU A 393 6.39 -23.13 -6.81
N TRP A 394 7.38 -22.25 -6.75
CA TRP A 394 7.90 -21.72 -5.49
C TRP A 394 6.97 -20.66 -4.84
N GLN A 395 6.00 -20.14 -5.57
CA GLN A 395 5.06 -19.12 -5.07
C GLN A 395 4.14 -19.67 -3.97
N ASP A 396 3.91 -20.97 -3.91
CA ASP A 396 3.14 -21.60 -2.83
C ASP A 396 3.77 -21.41 -1.44
N LYS A 397 5.03 -21.01 -1.37
CA LYS A 397 5.77 -20.76 -0.14
C LYS A 397 5.60 -19.33 0.39
N ILE A 398 5.00 -18.44 -0.37
CA ILE A 398 4.87 -17.01 -0.07
C ILE A 398 3.43 -16.57 -0.32
N ALA A 399 2.92 -15.67 0.52
CA ALA A 399 1.57 -15.11 0.39
C ALA A 399 1.49 -14.07 -0.73
N TRP A 400 1.57 -14.51 -1.97
CA TRP A 400 1.32 -13.64 -3.11
C TRP A 400 -0.14 -13.23 -3.22
N ILE A 401 -0.37 -12.00 -3.66
CA ILE A 401 -1.72 -11.52 -3.90
C ILE A 401 -2.24 -12.10 -5.21
N ASN A 402 -3.35 -12.84 -5.11
CA ASN A 402 -4.07 -13.31 -6.27
C ASN A 402 -5.01 -12.21 -6.77
N ALA A 403 -4.95 -11.94 -8.07
CA ALA A 403 -5.73 -10.90 -8.72
C ALA A 403 -7.25 -11.13 -8.59
N GLN A 404 -7.70 -12.39 -8.67
CA GLN A 404 -9.10 -12.76 -8.56
C GLN A 404 -9.64 -12.58 -7.13
N THR A 405 -8.87 -13.00 -6.14
CA THR A 405 -9.23 -12.86 -4.72
C THR A 405 -9.39 -11.38 -4.34
N LEU A 406 -8.50 -10.52 -4.83
CA LEU A 406 -8.53 -9.09 -4.56
C LEU A 406 -9.85 -8.41 -5.04
N ILE A 407 -10.41 -8.85 -6.15
CA ILE A 407 -11.68 -8.33 -6.68
C ILE A 407 -12.88 -8.94 -5.92
N ASN A 408 -12.81 -10.20 -5.52
CA ASN A 408 -13.87 -10.88 -4.77
C ASN A 408 -13.97 -10.39 -3.32
N GLU A 409 -12.86 -10.14 -2.64
CA GLU A 409 -12.83 -9.59 -1.28
C GLU A 409 -13.51 -8.22 -1.17
N GLN A 410 -13.49 -7.41 -2.23
CA GLN A 410 -14.25 -6.15 -2.27
C GLN A 410 -15.79 -6.35 -2.32
N LYS A 411 -16.27 -7.56 -2.59
CA LYS A 411 -17.70 -7.88 -2.55
C LYS A 411 -18.22 -8.15 -1.14
N GLU A 412 -17.41 -8.71 -0.25
CA GLU A 412 -17.81 -9.17 1.08
C GLU A 412 -17.82 -8.05 2.13
N LEU A 413 -17.18 -6.92 1.85
CA LEU A 413 -17.09 -5.77 2.77
C LEU A 413 -18.35 -4.85 2.82
N ARG A 414 -19.46 -5.24 2.17
CA ARG A 414 -20.64 -4.36 2.00
C ARG A 414 -21.58 -4.27 3.20
N ASP A 415 -21.49 -5.18 4.20
CA ASP A 415 -22.52 -5.29 5.24
C ASP A 415 -22.10 -4.82 6.65
N VAL A 416 -20.99 -4.06 6.78
CA VAL A 416 -20.47 -3.63 8.09
C VAL A 416 -20.52 -2.12 8.24
N SER A 417 -21.08 -1.64 9.35
CA SER A 417 -21.16 -0.20 9.68
C SER A 417 -19.78 0.42 9.95
N ILE A 418 -19.61 1.72 9.68
CA ILE A 418 -18.32 2.44 9.73
C ILE A 418 -17.67 2.39 11.13
N SER A 419 -18.45 2.37 12.22
CA SER A 419 -17.92 2.23 13.59
C SER A 419 -17.27 0.87 13.85
N ASP A 420 -17.87 -0.19 13.32
CA ASP A 420 -17.34 -1.56 13.42
C ASP A 420 -16.09 -1.76 12.52
N GLU A 421 -15.97 -0.98 11.43
CA GLU A 421 -14.80 -1.06 10.52
C GLU A 421 -13.54 -0.45 11.13
N VAL A 422 -13.63 0.65 11.86
CA VAL A 422 -12.47 1.27 12.52
C VAL A 422 -11.94 0.37 13.63
N GLU A 423 -12.82 -0.25 14.41
CA GLU A 423 -12.46 -1.19 15.47
C GLU A 423 -11.84 -2.46 14.88
N LYS A 424 -12.44 -3.03 13.84
CA LYS A 424 -11.89 -4.19 13.08
C LYS A 424 -10.61 -3.88 12.31
N VAL A 425 -10.41 -2.64 11.83
CA VAL A 425 -9.16 -2.21 11.20
C VAL A 425 -8.05 -2.10 12.24
N CYS A 426 -8.32 -1.57 13.44
CA CYS A 426 -7.38 -1.58 14.55
C CYS A 426 -7.01 -3.01 14.97
N GLU A 427 -7.96 -3.91 15.01
CA GLU A 427 -7.73 -5.35 15.27
C GLU A 427 -6.86 -5.97 14.17
N ARG A 428 -7.18 -5.77 12.89
CA ARG A 428 -6.41 -6.31 11.75
C ARG A 428 -4.98 -5.79 11.70
N ILE A 429 -4.74 -4.53 12.02
CA ILE A 429 -3.38 -3.95 12.10
C ILE A 429 -2.60 -4.55 13.27
N SER A 430 -3.26 -4.79 14.40
CA SER A 430 -2.68 -5.47 15.55
C SER A 430 -2.27 -6.89 15.19
N PHE A 431 -3.07 -7.59 14.40
CA PHE A 431 -2.79 -8.95 13.92
C PHE A 431 -1.70 -8.99 12.83
N ALA A 432 -1.63 -8.02 11.93
CA ALA A 432 -0.54 -7.94 10.94
C ALA A 432 0.85 -7.81 11.61
N LYS A 433 0.93 -7.11 12.76
CA LYS A 433 2.18 -7.06 13.53
C LYS A 433 2.45 -8.29 14.38
N LEU A 434 1.42 -9.01 14.78
CA LEU A 434 1.53 -10.32 15.37
C LEU A 434 2.18 -11.32 14.39
N GLU A 435 1.79 -11.21 13.14
CA GLU A 435 2.32 -11.95 12.01
C GLU A 435 3.80 -11.62 11.76
N GLU A 436 4.15 -10.34 11.74
CA GLU A 436 5.53 -9.86 11.61
C GLU A 436 6.43 -10.37 12.76
N TYR A 437 5.89 -10.46 13.97
CA TYR A 437 6.60 -10.98 15.14
C TYR A 437 6.73 -12.51 15.10
N VAL A 438 5.71 -13.23 14.69
CA VAL A 438 5.77 -14.69 14.48
C VAL A 438 6.81 -15.04 13.40
N HIS A 439 6.91 -14.21 12.34
CA HIS A 439 7.93 -14.35 11.31
C HIS A 439 9.35 -14.04 11.80
N LEU A 440 9.51 -13.00 12.61
CA LEU A 440 10.81 -12.68 13.23
C LEU A 440 11.29 -13.80 14.16
N LEU A 441 10.37 -14.44 14.89
CA LEU A 441 10.68 -15.61 15.70
C LEU A 441 11.02 -16.84 14.83
N ASP A 442 10.33 -17.04 13.72
CA ASP A 442 10.56 -18.15 12.78
C ASP A 442 11.89 -18.02 12.00
N ALA A 443 12.39 -16.80 11.80
CA ALA A 443 13.58 -16.54 11.00
C ALA A 443 14.88 -16.41 11.80
N SER A 444 14.83 -16.09 13.09
CA SER A 444 16.00 -15.75 13.90
C SER A 444 16.24 -16.62 15.14
N VAL A 445 15.32 -17.53 15.48
CA VAL A 445 15.40 -18.34 16.70
C VAL A 445 15.21 -19.82 16.37
N ASP A 446 15.93 -20.66 17.08
CA ASP A 446 15.69 -22.11 17.11
C ASP A 446 14.23 -22.36 17.53
N THR A 447 13.36 -22.63 16.55
CA THR A 447 11.92 -22.84 16.74
C THR A 447 11.59 -24.12 17.49
N SER A 448 12.57 -25.01 17.69
CA SER A 448 12.37 -26.28 18.37
C SER A 448 11.80 -26.11 19.78
N GLN A 449 12.18 -25.06 20.50
CA GLN A 449 11.63 -24.75 21.83
C GLN A 449 10.19 -24.22 21.75
N LEU A 450 9.86 -23.38 20.77
CA LEU A 450 8.49 -22.92 20.54
C LEU A 450 7.57 -24.05 20.11
N GLU A 451 8.08 -24.96 19.33
CA GLU A 451 7.37 -26.16 18.92
C GLU A 451 7.08 -27.12 20.07
N SER A 452 7.83 -27.10 21.14
CA SER A 452 7.64 -27.95 22.32
C SER A 452 6.42 -27.59 23.19
N ILE A 453 5.88 -26.35 23.06
CA ILE A 453 4.72 -25.91 23.85
C ILE A 453 3.41 -26.01 23.03
N PRO A 454 2.24 -26.18 23.68
CA PRO A 454 0.94 -26.18 23.04
C PRO A 454 0.72 -24.91 22.22
N PHE A 455 0.09 -25.04 21.06
CA PHE A 455 -0.15 -23.90 20.15
C PHE A 455 -0.85 -22.73 20.84
N ILE A 456 -1.87 -23.00 21.66
CA ILE A 456 -2.64 -22.01 22.40
C ILE A 456 -1.76 -21.09 23.30
N LYS A 457 -0.65 -21.59 23.82
CA LYS A 457 0.30 -20.80 24.63
C LYS A 457 1.21 -19.89 23.80
N ARG A 458 1.26 -20.09 22.48
CA ARG A 458 1.95 -19.22 21.53
C ARG A 458 1.07 -18.03 21.10
N VAL A 459 -0.23 -18.10 21.37
CA VAL A 459 -1.18 -17.03 21.08
C VAL A 459 -1.09 -15.98 22.18
N PRO A 460 -0.80 -14.70 21.87
CA PRO A 460 -0.69 -13.65 22.87
C PRO A 460 -2.05 -13.34 23.52
N LEU A 461 -1.99 -12.80 24.72
CA LEU A 461 -3.14 -12.37 25.53
C LEU A 461 -3.61 -10.95 25.18
N GLY A 462 -2.72 -10.15 24.61
CA GLY A 462 -2.92 -8.75 24.31
C GLY A 462 -1.58 -8.07 24.05
N MET A 463 -1.59 -6.77 23.96
CA MET A 463 -0.38 -5.99 23.72
C MET A 463 -0.39 -4.63 24.41
N TYR A 464 0.79 -4.09 24.71
CA TYR A 464 0.99 -2.68 25.00
C TYR A 464 1.32 -1.93 23.71
N VAL A 465 0.65 -0.80 23.46
CA VAL A 465 0.85 0.02 22.26
C VAL A 465 1.23 1.43 22.65
N PHE A 466 2.31 1.96 22.09
CA PHE A 466 2.75 3.34 22.32
C PHE A 466 3.66 3.83 21.20
N THR A 467 3.80 5.14 21.12
CA THR A 467 4.65 5.80 20.12
C THR A 467 5.89 6.38 20.78
N LEU A 468 7.04 6.16 20.18
CA LEU A 468 8.33 6.74 20.59
C LEU A 468 8.84 7.66 19.47
N ILE A 469 9.46 8.78 19.87
CA ILE A 469 10.17 9.67 18.97
C ILE A 469 11.66 9.33 19.04
N ASP A 470 12.20 8.70 18.01
CA ASP A 470 13.64 8.44 17.89
C ASP A 470 14.21 9.32 16.76
N ARG A 471 15.12 10.25 17.14
CA ARG A 471 15.76 11.21 16.21
C ARG A 471 14.78 12.03 15.37
N GLY A 472 13.63 12.39 15.95
CA GLY A 472 12.57 13.15 15.26
C GLY A 472 11.66 12.31 14.36
N ILE A 473 11.76 10.98 14.42
CA ILE A 473 10.90 10.03 13.74
C ILE A 473 10.01 9.37 14.79
N GLU A 474 8.71 9.49 14.62
CA GLU A 474 7.73 8.74 15.42
C GLU A 474 7.70 7.28 14.97
N LYS A 475 7.93 6.38 15.93
CA LYS A 475 7.83 4.94 15.73
C LYS A 475 6.78 4.37 16.68
N SER A 476 5.74 3.78 16.13
CA SER A 476 4.81 2.97 16.93
C SER A 476 5.54 1.71 17.40
N HIS A 477 5.46 1.44 18.70
CA HIS A 477 6.02 0.25 19.32
C HIS A 477 4.92 -0.58 19.94
N GLN A 478 4.99 -1.90 19.77
CA GLN A 478 3.98 -2.85 20.27
C GLN A 478 4.68 -4.00 20.97
N ILE A 479 4.26 -4.28 22.19
CA ILE A 479 4.80 -5.35 23.03
C ILE A 479 3.74 -6.43 23.19
N LEU A 480 3.94 -7.59 22.60
CA LEU A 480 3.06 -8.74 22.73
C LEU A 480 3.22 -9.41 24.08
N ILE A 481 2.10 -9.71 24.72
CA ILE A 481 2.06 -10.30 26.04
C ILE A 481 1.51 -11.71 25.98
N TYR A 482 2.31 -12.68 26.41
CA TYR A 482 1.97 -14.09 26.44
C TYR A 482 1.72 -14.57 27.87
N ASP A 483 1.16 -15.76 28.02
CA ASP A 483 1.00 -16.42 29.35
C ASP A 483 2.34 -16.47 30.12
N SER A 484 3.45 -16.74 29.40
CA SER A 484 4.79 -16.83 29.96
C SER A 484 5.34 -15.49 30.47
N THR A 485 4.95 -14.37 29.85
CA THR A 485 5.52 -13.04 30.10
C THR A 485 4.59 -12.10 30.85
N LYS A 486 3.27 -12.34 30.89
CA LYS A 486 2.25 -11.45 31.45
C LYS A 486 2.61 -10.93 32.85
N ARG A 487 2.75 -11.85 33.81
CA ARG A 487 3.03 -11.48 35.21
C ARG A 487 4.32 -10.68 35.39
N ARG A 488 5.29 -10.88 34.49
CA ARG A 488 6.60 -10.22 34.55
C ARG A 488 6.53 -8.80 34.01
N TYR A 489 5.77 -8.59 32.93
CA TYR A 489 5.49 -7.24 32.45
C TYR A 489 4.61 -6.45 33.42
N GLU A 490 3.58 -7.06 34.00
CA GLU A 490 2.77 -6.44 35.05
C GLU A 490 3.62 -6.03 36.26
N HIS A 491 4.55 -6.90 36.68
CA HIS A 491 5.48 -6.58 37.76
C HIS A 491 6.44 -5.45 37.36
N LEU A 492 7.06 -5.50 36.20
CA LEU A 492 7.91 -4.43 35.70
C LEU A 492 7.17 -3.09 35.70
N ILE A 493 5.98 -3.05 35.12
CA ILE A 493 5.16 -1.84 35.00
C ILE A 493 4.81 -1.27 36.37
N SER A 494 4.45 -2.12 37.33
CA SER A 494 4.14 -1.68 38.70
C SER A 494 5.35 -1.05 39.40
N GLN A 495 6.56 -1.47 39.06
CA GLN A 495 7.79 -0.98 39.66
C GLN A 495 8.38 0.28 38.97
N LEU A 496 7.94 0.61 37.75
CA LEU A 496 8.49 1.73 36.98
C LEU A 496 8.53 3.07 37.74
N PRO A 497 7.46 3.53 38.45
CA PRO A 497 7.49 4.79 39.13
C PRO A 497 8.55 4.81 40.24
N GLN A 498 8.66 3.74 41.07
CA GLN A 498 9.65 3.63 42.14
C GLN A 498 11.06 3.50 41.59
N PHE A 499 11.21 2.77 40.49
CA PHE A 499 12.49 2.54 39.84
C PHE A 499 13.08 3.84 39.26
N PHE A 500 12.25 4.65 38.59
CA PHE A 500 12.68 5.95 38.07
C PHE A 500 12.98 6.97 39.16
N ASN A 501 12.18 7.00 40.25
CA ASN A 501 12.44 7.84 41.40
C ASN A 501 13.75 7.46 42.12
N TYR A 502 14.01 6.16 42.31
CA TYR A 502 15.24 5.68 42.94
C TYR A 502 16.51 6.05 42.16
N HIS A 503 16.44 6.00 40.82
CA HIS A 503 17.56 6.36 39.95
C HIS A 503 17.63 7.85 39.61
N GLN A 504 16.74 8.69 40.17
CA GLN A 504 16.69 10.16 39.97
C GLN A 504 16.61 10.55 38.47
N ILE A 505 15.90 9.77 37.67
CA ILE A 505 15.77 10.00 36.23
C ILE A 505 14.57 10.93 35.98
N HIS A 506 14.88 12.22 35.81
CA HIS A 506 13.87 13.27 35.63
C HIS A 506 13.88 13.86 34.22
N ASP A 507 14.83 13.48 33.36
CA ASP A 507 15.09 14.11 32.05
C ASP A 507 14.40 13.40 30.89
N GLU A 508 13.75 14.18 30.04
CA GLU A 508 13.15 13.73 28.78
C GLU A 508 14.21 13.22 27.77
N ASN A 509 15.48 13.61 27.96
CA ASN A 509 16.63 13.22 27.12
C ASN A 509 17.46 12.10 27.77
N THR A 510 16.81 11.04 28.22
CA THR A 510 17.53 9.89 28.80
C THR A 510 18.47 9.24 27.77
N SER A 511 19.76 9.23 28.02
CA SER A 511 20.75 8.72 27.07
C SER A 511 20.53 7.24 26.76
N GLN A 512 20.79 6.84 25.50
CA GLN A 512 20.68 5.44 25.06
C GLN A 512 21.51 4.46 25.91
N LYS A 513 22.70 4.91 26.43
CA LYS A 513 23.53 4.11 27.35
C LYS A 513 22.87 3.90 28.71
N LEU A 514 22.15 4.90 29.20
CA LEU A 514 21.43 4.79 30.48
C LEU A 514 20.22 3.87 30.32
N LEU A 515 19.44 4.02 29.24
CA LEU A 515 18.32 3.12 28.92
C LEU A 515 18.78 1.65 28.81
N GLN A 516 19.95 1.40 28.22
CA GLN A 516 20.48 0.04 28.12
C GLN A 516 20.82 -0.51 29.52
N LYS A 517 21.50 0.26 30.37
CA LYS A 517 21.80 -0.17 31.75
C LYS A 517 20.53 -0.43 32.57
N LEU A 518 19.52 0.40 32.41
CA LEU A 518 18.23 0.23 33.08
C LEU A 518 17.50 -1.00 32.57
N SER A 519 17.52 -1.26 31.25
CA SER A 519 16.96 -2.47 30.64
C SER A 519 17.63 -3.72 31.20
N ASP A 520 18.97 -3.74 31.30
CA ASP A 520 19.72 -4.86 31.86
C ASP A 520 19.36 -5.12 33.35
N ILE A 521 19.14 -4.06 34.14
CA ILE A 521 18.71 -4.19 35.55
C ILE A 521 17.29 -4.74 35.63
N CYS A 522 16.37 -4.23 34.80
CA CYS A 522 14.99 -4.69 34.74
C CYS A 522 14.90 -6.15 34.28
N ALA A 523 15.68 -6.52 33.24
CA ALA A 523 15.78 -7.88 32.77
C ALA A 523 16.17 -8.86 33.88
N ARG A 524 17.23 -8.52 34.63
CA ARG A 524 17.73 -9.34 35.77
C ARG A 524 16.77 -9.38 36.96
N ARG A 525 15.90 -8.39 37.16
CA ARG A 525 14.96 -8.35 38.29
C ARG A 525 13.61 -8.95 37.97
N CYS A 526 13.07 -8.66 36.80
CA CYS A 526 11.69 -8.98 36.44
C CYS A 526 11.56 -10.23 35.55
N PHE A 527 12.57 -10.53 34.71
CA PHE A 527 12.51 -11.59 33.72
C PHE A 527 13.48 -12.74 34.04
N LEU A 528 13.35 -13.32 35.23
CA LEU A 528 14.13 -14.47 35.65
C LEU A 528 13.52 -15.80 35.22
N GLY A 529 14.36 -16.75 34.78
CA GLY A 529 14.00 -18.11 34.39
C GLY A 529 13.61 -18.24 32.92
N GLU A 530 13.41 -19.49 32.50
CA GLU A 530 13.00 -19.78 31.12
C GLU A 530 11.53 -19.36 30.87
N MET A 531 11.32 -18.73 29.72
CA MET A 531 10.03 -18.27 29.23
C MET A 531 9.89 -18.62 27.77
N ILE A 532 8.83 -19.31 27.41
CA ILE A 532 8.54 -19.68 26.02
C ILE A 532 7.06 -19.30 25.75
N PRO A 533 6.79 -18.32 24.87
CA PRO A 533 7.72 -17.40 24.22
C PRO A 533 8.51 -16.52 25.21
N ALA A 534 9.74 -16.15 24.83
CA ALA A 534 10.60 -15.27 25.63
C ALA A 534 10.17 -13.79 25.46
N TYR A 535 10.62 -12.94 26.40
CA TYR A 535 10.51 -11.48 26.23
C TYR A 535 11.63 -10.96 25.30
N ASP A 536 11.41 -9.80 24.69
CA ASP A 536 12.42 -9.09 23.92
C ASP A 536 13.02 -7.95 24.77
N GLU A 537 14.35 -7.90 24.88
CA GLU A 537 15.04 -6.80 25.59
C GLU A 537 14.78 -5.44 24.95
N ARG A 538 14.54 -5.40 23.63
CA ARG A 538 14.18 -4.19 22.91
C ARG A 538 12.84 -3.63 23.37
N ASP A 539 11.89 -4.51 23.69
CA ASP A 539 10.58 -4.16 24.21
C ASP A 539 10.68 -3.54 25.59
N VAL A 540 11.50 -4.13 26.47
CA VAL A 540 11.76 -3.58 27.81
C VAL A 540 12.40 -2.20 27.70
N LYS A 541 13.38 -2.04 26.82
CA LYS A 541 14.05 -0.76 26.58
C LYS A 541 13.10 0.30 26.02
N ALA A 542 12.24 -0.07 25.08
CA ALA A 542 11.23 0.81 24.51
C ALA A 542 10.20 1.26 25.55
N LEU A 543 9.75 0.36 26.42
CA LEU A 543 8.84 0.65 27.53
C LEU A 543 9.47 1.62 28.53
N LEU A 544 10.73 1.42 28.89
CA LEU A 544 11.47 2.33 29.76
C LEU A 544 11.63 3.71 29.13
N HIS A 545 11.92 3.77 27.84
CA HIS A 545 12.02 5.02 27.09
C HIS A 545 10.69 5.77 27.05
N TYR A 546 9.61 5.07 26.75
CA TYR A 546 8.26 5.64 26.79
C TYR A 546 7.94 6.22 28.17
N PHE A 547 8.18 5.47 29.25
CA PHE A 547 7.93 5.91 30.60
C PHE A 547 8.83 7.10 31.01
N SER A 548 10.07 7.17 30.50
CA SER A 548 10.97 8.31 30.78
C SER A 548 10.41 9.64 30.25
N ILE A 549 9.74 9.60 29.10
CA ILE A 549 9.15 10.78 28.44
C ILE A 549 7.79 11.13 29.03
N HIS A 550 6.89 10.15 29.10
CA HIS A 550 5.47 10.39 29.39
C HIS A 550 5.11 10.28 30.88
N LYS A 551 5.98 9.65 31.70
CA LYS A 551 5.70 9.35 33.13
C LYS A 551 4.41 8.56 33.35
N GLN A 552 3.92 7.93 32.31
CA GLN A 552 2.69 7.12 32.27
C GLN A 552 2.98 5.75 31.69
N VAL A 553 2.15 4.78 32.06
CA VAL A 553 2.19 3.44 31.54
C VAL A 553 1.43 3.41 30.21
N PRO A 554 1.97 2.76 29.15
CA PRO A 554 1.23 2.63 27.91
C PRO A 554 -0.06 1.81 28.12
N PRO A 555 -1.14 2.05 27.34
CA PRO A 555 -2.37 1.30 27.43
C PRO A 555 -2.14 -0.17 27.03
N PHE A 556 -2.75 -1.08 27.80
CA PHE A 556 -2.83 -2.50 27.45
C PHE A 556 -4.11 -2.75 26.66
N ILE A 557 -3.99 -3.34 25.49
CA ILE A 557 -5.11 -3.75 24.65
C ILE A 557 -5.24 -5.25 24.78
N PRO A 558 -6.25 -5.77 25.51
CA PRO A 558 -6.49 -7.21 25.60
C PRO A 558 -7.09 -7.73 24.28
N PHE A 559 -6.72 -8.94 23.90
CA PHE A 559 -7.35 -9.65 22.78
C PHE A 559 -8.58 -10.43 23.26
N GLU A 560 -9.51 -9.75 23.93
CA GLU A 560 -10.71 -10.37 24.50
C GLU A 560 -11.68 -10.92 23.45
N GLN A 561 -11.68 -10.31 22.27
CA GLN A 561 -12.51 -10.78 21.15
C GLN A 561 -11.92 -12.03 20.46
N LEU A 562 -10.64 -12.33 20.70
CA LEU A 562 -10.01 -13.54 20.22
C LEU A 562 -10.30 -14.70 21.19
N ASN A 563 -11.30 -15.49 20.90
CA ASN A 563 -11.44 -16.76 21.60
C ASN A 563 -10.26 -17.66 21.18
N ARG A 564 -9.23 -17.73 22.05
CA ARG A 564 -7.98 -18.46 21.80
C ARG A 564 -8.22 -19.95 21.45
N GLU A 565 -9.30 -20.54 21.98
CA GLU A 565 -9.70 -21.91 21.69
C GLU A 565 -10.15 -22.08 20.23
N ARG A 566 -10.73 -21.04 19.63
CA ARG A 566 -11.17 -21.05 18.23
C ARG A 566 -10.03 -20.94 17.22
N VAL A 567 -8.83 -20.54 17.64
CA VAL A 567 -7.63 -20.50 16.79
C VAL A 567 -6.64 -21.62 17.10
N ASP A 568 -7.02 -22.58 17.96
CA ASP A 568 -6.14 -23.70 18.32
C ASP A 568 -6.02 -24.72 17.18
N LEU A 569 -4.88 -24.67 16.50
CA LEU A 569 -4.56 -25.57 15.39
C LEU A 569 -4.38 -27.03 15.82
N SER A 570 -4.17 -27.29 17.11
CA SER A 570 -4.04 -28.66 17.60
C SER A 570 -5.35 -29.42 17.42
N THR A 571 -6.49 -28.78 17.65
CA THR A 571 -7.82 -29.37 17.44
C THR A 571 -8.10 -29.65 15.97
N VAL A 572 -7.72 -28.73 15.09
CA VAL A 572 -7.85 -28.88 13.63
C VAL A 572 -6.98 -30.04 13.12
N ALA A 573 -5.73 -30.11 13.57
CA ALA A 573 -4.81 -31.18 13.21
C ALA A 573 -5.32 -32.56 13.68
N GLN A 574 -5.82 -32.66 14.93
CA GLN A 574 -6.44 -33.89 15.48
C GLN A 574 -7.63 -34.33 14.63
N PHE A 575 -8.50 -33.42 14.24
CA PHE A 575 -9.65 -33.72 13.39
C PHE A 575 -9.24 -34.27 12.02
N ILE A 576 -8.28 -33.64 11.37
CA ILE A 576 -7.76 -34.09 10.07
C ILE A 576 -7.18 -35.51 10.13
N ILE A 577 -6.43 -35.82 11.21
CA ILE A 577 -5.82 -37.14 11.41
C ILE A 577 -6.90 -38.18 11.73
N LYS A 578 -7.84 -37.87 12.65
CA LYS A 578 -8.90 -38.75 13.06
C LYS A 578 -9.82 -39.17 11.91
N GLU A 579 -10.17 -38.22 11.04
CA GLU A 579 -11.01 -38.46 9.86
C GLU A 579 -10.23 -39.07 8.68
N ASN A 580 -8.92 -39.29 8.83
CA ASN A 580 -8.03 -39.84 7.79
C ASN A 580 -8.21 -39.15 6.42
N MET A 581 -8.28 -37.84 6.44
CA MET A 581 -8.59 -37.04 5.25
C MET A 581 -7.53 -37.16 4.15
N THR A 582 -7.98 -37.42 2.93
CA THR A 582 -7.12 -37.31 1.73
C THR A 582 -6.66 -35.88 1.52
N ARG A 583 -5.57 -35.66 0.78
CA ARG A 583 -5.06 -34.30 0.47
C ARG A 583 -6.12 -33.37 -0.12
N SER A 584 -7.01 -33.90 -0.95
CA SER A 584 -8.11 -33.11 -1.53
C SER A 584 -9.14 -32.71 -0.46
N GLN A 585 -9.52 -33.62 0.44
CA GLN A 585 -10.43 -33.34 1.55
C GLN A 585 -9.83 -32.36 2.56
N GLN A 586 -8.53 -32.50 2.87
CA GLN A 586 -7.81 -31.56 3.72
C GLN A 586 -7.86 -30.14 3.13
N ARG A 587 -7.65 -30.02 1.80
CA ARG A 587 -7.69 -28.72 1.12
C ARG A 587 -9.08 -28.08 1.21
N CYS A 588 -10.14 -28.84 0.93
CA CYS A 588 -11.51 -28.34 1.06
C CYS A 588 -11.82 -27.92 2.51
N TYR A 589 -11.44 -28.72 3.49
CA TYR A 589 -11.66 -28.43 4.91
C TYR A 589 -10.89 -27.18 5.37
N ILE A 590 -9.63 -27.03 4.94
CA ILE A 590 -8.82 -25.82 5.18
C ILE A 590 -9.47 -24.59 4.54
N ASP A 591 -10.05 -24.73 3.35
CA ASP A 591 -10.75 -23.66 2.65
C ASP A 591 -12.04 -23.27 3.38
N GLU A 592 -12.79 -24.23 3.89
CA GLU A 592 -13.99 -24.02 4.70
C GLU A 592 -13.67 -23.31 6.01
N LEU A 593 -12.65 -23.76 6.77
CA LEU A 593 -12.23 -23.12 8.01
C LEU A 593 -11.74 -21.67 7.78
N TRP A 594 -11.00 -21.45 6.71
CA TRP A 594 -10.48 -20.13 6.38
C TRP A 594 -11.58 -19.13 6.02
N ASN A 595 -12.61 -19.58 5.32
CA ASN A 595 -13.72 -18.75 4.85
C ASN A 595 -14.92 -18.71 5.82
N SER A 596 -14.88 -19.48 6.89
CA SER A 596 -15.95 -19.48 7.88
C SER A 596 -15.95 -18.18 8.70
N PRO A 597 -17.06 -17.43 8.75
CA PRO A 597 -17.18 -16.23 9.57
C PRO A 597 -17.17 -16.53 11.09
N GLU A 598 -17.46 -17.77 11.48
CA GLU A 598 -17.45 -18.22 12.87
C GLU A 598 -16.05 -18.63 13.34
N GLU A 599 -15.18 -18.99 12.41
CA GLU A 599 -13.81 -19.40 12.69
C GLU A 599 -12.86 -18.19 12.58
N MET A 600 -12.03 -17.99 13.56
CA MET A 600 -11.18 -16.80 13.66
C MET A 600 -9.83 -16.95 12.94
N PHE A 601 -9.63 -18.00 12.14
CA PHE A 601 -8.33 -18.27 11.49
C PHE A 601 -7.92 -17.18 10.50
N SER A 602 -8.85 -16.68 9.67
CA SER A 602 -8.57 -15.59 8.72
C SER A 602 -8.26 -14.28 9.42
N ILE A 603 -8.84 -14.05 10.61
CA ILE A 603 -8.57 -12.88 11.44
C ILE A 603 -7.21 -13.03 12.12
N TYR A 604 -6.95 -14.18 12.75
CA TYR A 604 -5.74 -14.44 13.52
C TYR A 604 -4.50 -14.53 12.61
N PHE A 605 -4.57 -15.35 11.56
CA PHE A 605 -3.43 -15.57 10.67
C PHE A 605 -3.32 -14.52 9.56
N HIS A 606 -4.34 -13.72 9.31
CA HIS A 606 -4.41 -12.68 8.28
C HIS A 606 -4.10 -13.18 6.84
N LYS A 607 -3.20 -14.15 6.69
CA LYS A 607 -2.85 -14.81 5.43
C LYS A 607 -2.98 -16.33 5.56
N LYS A 608 -3.68 -16.93 4.60
CA LYS A 608 -3.97 -18.37 4.58
C LYS A 608 -2.70 -19.23 4.59
N VAL A 609 -1.62 -18.75 3.99
CA VAL A 609 -0.32 -19.45 3.96
C VAL A 609 0.23 -19.68 5.36
N PHE A 610 0.12 -18.71 6.27
CA PHE A 610 0.60 -18.87 7.65
C PHE A 610 -0.26 -19.85 8.43
N PHE A 611 -1.56 -19.80 8.22
CA PHE A 611 -2.48 -20.81 8.76
C PHE A 611 -2.08 -22.21 8.32
N ILE A 612 -1.90 -22.42 7.00
CA ILE A 612 -1.51 -23.72 6.44
C ILE A 612 -0.12 -24.15 6.97
N ARG A 613 0.83 -23.24 7.06
CA ARG A 613 2.19 -23.55 7.55
C ARG A 613 2.16 -24.01 9.01
N GLN A 614 1.49 -23.26 9.88
CA GLN A 614 1.38 -23.61 11.29
C GLN A 614 0.57 -24.90 11.49
N LEU A 615 -0.49 -25.10 10.71
CA LEU A 615 -1.25 -26.35 10.72
C LEU A 615 -0.40 -27.55 10.31
N ASN A 616 0.46 -27.41 9.29
CA ASN A 616 1.36 -28.47 8.87
C ASN A 616 2.41 -28.81 9.93
N ILE A 617 2.83 -27.84 10.74
CA ILE A 617 3.71 -28.09 11.89
C ILE A 617 2.98 -28.92 12.94
N GLU A 618 1.74 -28.57 13.30
CA GLU A 618 0.95 -29.33 14.28
C GLU A 618 0.61 -30.74 13.78
N LEU A 619 0.25 -30.91 12.50
CA LEU A 619 0.05 -32.22 11.87
C LEU A 619 1.29 -33.10 11.97
N ARG A 620 2.47 -32.54 11.69
CA ARG A 620 3.75 -33.27 11.74
C ARG A 620 4.06 -33.75 13.17
N LYS A 621 3.89 -32.89 14.17
CA LYS A 621 4.09 -33.24 15.59
C LYS A 621 3.21 -34.41 16.03
N MET A 622 1.95 -34.37 15.63
CA MET A 622 1.01 -35.43 16.01
C MET A 622 1.30 -36.77 15.31
N MET A 623 1.78 -36.71 14.06
CA MET A 623 2.21 -37.90 13.33
C MET A 623 3.50 -38.51 13.91
N GLU A 624 4.46 -37.65 14.31
CA GLU A 624 5.72 -38.08 14.93
C GLU A 624 5.49 -38.61 16.35
N GLY A 625 4.56 -38.02 17.13
CA GLY A 625 4.16 -38.51 18.45
C GLY A 625 3.44 -39.87 18.40
N ALA A 626 2.65 -40.09 17.35
CA ALA A 626 1.94 -41.38 17.17
C ALA A 626 2.86 -42.53 16.67
N SER A 627 4.06 -42.25 16.23
CA SER A 627 5.04 -43.28 15.81
C SER A 627 5.98 -43.73 16.95
N ASN A 628 5.88 -43.12 18.13
CA ASN A 628 6.70 -43.44 19.31
C ASN A 628 5.90 -44.17 20.43
N ASP A 629 4.61 -44.40 20.25
CA ASP A 629 3.76 -45.29 21.06
C ASP A 629 3.43 -46.56 20.26
#